data_15c5120cf21bf249d385534e1d6d9d61
#
_entry.id   15c5120cf21bf249d385534e1d6d9d61
#
_cell.length_a   1.000
_cell.length_b   1.000
_cell.length_c   1.000
_cell.angle_alpha   90.00
_cell.angle_beta   90.00
_cell.angle_gamma   90.00
#
_symmetry.space_group_name_H-M   'P 1'
#
loop_
_entity.id
_entity.type
_entity.pdbx_description
1 polymer ?
#
loop_
_entity_poly.entity_id
_entity_poly.type
_entity_poly.pdbx_seq_one_letter_code
_entity_poly.pdbx_strand_id
1 'polypeptide(L)'
;DVTDYCRIAPRYGNNADMKQLCDELHKRDMHILLDLVPGHTSIESKWYRESAKADRNEYTDRYVWNNNVWEGFEGTGSIMGWNRGGTERNAACAVNFFNAQPALNYGFAKPDPDKTWQQAATAEGPMATRKAILDVICFWLGVGCDGFRVDMAGSLVKSDENQEATIELWQQMFAEVHSKYP
;
A
#
# COMPACT_ATOMS: atom_id res chain seq x y z
N ASP A 1 -8.15 10.04 0.39
CA ASP A 1 -7.59 8.67 0.53
C ASP A 1 -8.02 7.80 -0.63
N VAL A 2 -7.19 6.82 -0.98
CA VAL A 2 -7.40 5.98 -2.17
C VAL A 2 -8.43 4.89 -1.88
N THR A 3 -9.54 4.89 -2.63
CA THR A 3 -10.55 3.82 -2.58
C THR A 3 -10.28 2.74 -3.63
N ASP A 4 -9.73 3.13 -4.79
CA ASP A 4 -9.36 2.24 -5.89
C ASP A 4 -8.14 2.82 -6.59
N TYR A 5 -7.03 2.10 -6.58
CA TYR A 5 -5.77 2.55 -7.16
C TYR A 5 -5.77 2.63 -8.69
N CYS A 6 -6.65 1.88 -9.35
CA CYS A 6 -6.68 1.79 -10.81
C CYS A 6 -7.86 2.56 -11.44
N ARG A 7 -8.44 3.51 -10.69
CA ARG A 7 -9.60 4.27 -11.16
C ARG A 7 -9.50 5.74 -10.82
N ILE A 8 -9.76 6.58 -11.81
CA ILE A 8 -9.93 8.03 -11.60
C ILE A 8 -11.22 8.29 -10.83
N ALA A 9 -11.16 9.18 -9.84
CA ALA A 9 -12.37 9.59 -9.09
C ALA A 9 -13.38 10.24 -10.03
N PRO A 10 -14.67 9.83 -9.99
CA PRO A 10 -15.67 10.24 -10.98
C PRO A 10 -15.83 11.75 -11.16
N ARG A 11 -15.53 12.54 -10.12
CA ARG A 11 -15.57 14.02 -10.18
C ARG A 11 -14.53 14.63 -11.12
N TYR A 12 -13.48 13.86 -11.47
CA TYR A 12 -12.40 14.30 -12.37
C TYR A 12 -12.46 13.65 -13.75
N GLY A 13 -13.41 12.72 -13.96
CA GLY A 13 -13.53 11.97 -15.19
C GLY A 13 -13.35 10.46 -14.99
N ASN A 14 -12.75 9.82 -15.95
CA ASN A 14 -12.52 8.37 -15.97
C ASN A 14 -11.15 8.04 -16.56
N ASN A 15 -10.80 6.75 -16.63
CA ASN A 15 -9.49 6.32 -17.11
C ASN A 15 -9.23 6.65 -18.60
N ALA A 16 -10.30 6.74 -19.43
CA ALA A 16 -10.15 7.17 -20.83
C ALA A 16 -9.81 8.66 -20.93
N ASP A 17 -10.39 9.50 -20.06
CA ASP A 17 -10.06 10.93 -19.98
C ASP A 17 -8.61 11.12 -19.53
N MET A 18 -8.14 10.28 -18.57
CA MET A 18 -6.74 10.31 -18.14
C MET A 18 -5.78 9.92 -19.26
N LYS A 19 -6.11 8.89 -20.03
CA LYS A 19 -5.29 8.52 -21.20
C LYS A 19 -5.26 9.66 -22.22
N GLN A 20 -6.37 10.29 -22.50
CA GLN A 20 -6.43 11.44 -23.42
C GLN A 20 -5.56 12.61 -22.89
N LEU A 21 -5.59 12.86 -21.57
CA LEU A 21 -4.73 13.88 -20.95
C LEU A 21 -3.23 13.57 -21.16
N CYS A 22 -2.81 12.32 -20.92
CA CYS A 22 -1.43 11.90 -21.19
C CYS A 22 -1.06 12.15 -22.65
N ASP A 23 -1.87 11.70 -23.60
CA ASP A 23 -1.63 11.86 -25.04
C ASP A 23 -1.52 13.34 -25.43
N GLU A 24 -2.36 14.23 -24.84
CA GLU A 24 -2.34 15.67 -25.13
C GLU A 24 -1.16 16.40 -24.48
N LEU A 25 -0.67 15.95 -23.33
CA LEU A 25 0.52 16.48 -22.70
C LEU A 25 1.78 16.11 -23.49
N HIS A 26 1.89 14.85 -23.91
CA HIS A 26 3.02 14.38 -24.72
C HIS A 26 3.15 15.12 -26.06
N LYS A 27 2.04 15.46 -26.72
CA LYS A 27 2.06 16.30 -27.93
C LYS A 27 2.67 17.69 -27.68
N ARG A 28 2.76 18.14 -26.44
CA ARG A 28 3.30 19.44 -26.02
C ARG A 28 4.65 19.33 -25.34
N ASP A 29 5.30 18.16 -25.44
CA ASP A 29 6.56 17.83 -24.76
C ASP A 29 6.49 18.05 -23.23
N MET A 30 5.34 17.65 -22.64
CA MET A 30 5.07 17.72 -21.21
C MET A 30 4.91 16.30 -20.66
N HIS A 31 5.33 16.10 -19.41
CA HIS A 31 5.22 14.84 -18.69
C HIS A 31 4.18 14.94 -17.56
N ILE A 32 3.61 13.80 -17.18
CA ILE A 32 2.65 13.72 -16.09
C ILE A 32 3.11 12.71 -15.03
N LEU A 33 3.20 13.16 -13.79
CA LEU A 33 3.48 12.34 -12.62
C LEU A 33 2.20 12.22 -11.78
N LEU A 34 1.88 11.01 -11.35
CA LEU A 34 0.79 10.77 -10.42
C LEU A 34 1.29 10.68 -8.98
N ASP A 35 0.45 11.06 -8.02
CA ASP A 35 0.68 10.74 -6.61
C ASP A 35 0.43 9.24 -6.38
N LEU A 36 1.45 8.51 -5.97
CA LEU A 36 1.34 7.15 -5.47
C LEU A 36 1.36 7.18 -3.94
N VAL A 37 0.30 6.70 -3.32
CA VAL A 37 0.16 6.59 -1.85
C VAL A 37 0.28 5.11 -1.46
N PRO A 38 1.49 4.55 -1.35
CA PRO A 38 1.66 3.11 -1.18
C PRO A 38 1.48 2.64 0.27
N GLY A 39 1.50 3.56 1.25
CA GLY A 39 1.49 3.21 2.67
C GLY A 39 0.12 2.85 3.25
N HIS A 40 -0.97 3.27 2.63
CA HIS A 40 -2.34 3.04 3.14
C HIS A 40 -3.39 3.15 2.04
N THR A 41 -4.60 2.73 2.35
CA THR A 41 -5.79 3.02 1.54
C THR A 41 -6.81 3.81 2.36
N SER A 42 -7.95 4.15 1.75
CA SER A 42 -9.17 4.46 2.50
C SER A 42 -9.76 3.19 3.13
N ILE A 43 -10.46 3.33 4.26
CA ILE A 43 -11.34 2.27 4.80
C ILE A 43 -12.46 1.89 3.81
N GLU A 44 -12.77 2.75 2.85
CA GLU A 44 -13.74 2.51 1.78
C GLU A 44 -13.19 1.61 0.65
N SER A 45 -11.88 1.35 0.62
CA SER A 45 -11.26 0.48 -0.37
C SER A 45 -11.81 -0.95 -0.29
N LYS A 46 -12.03 -1.57 -1.45
CA LYS A 46 -12.34 -3.00 -1.54
C LYS A 46 -11.30 -3.85 -0.80
N TRP A 47 -10.02 -3.52 -0.95
CA TRP A 47 -8.94 -4.26 -0.29
C TRP A 47 -9.12 -4.28 1.24
N TYR A 48 -9.44 -3.13 1.84
CA TYR A 48 -9.65 -3.05 3.28
C TYR A 48 -10.90 -3.80 3.72
N ARG A 49 -12.03 -3.58 3.02
CA ARG A 49 -13.31 -4.23 3.37
C ARG A 49 -13.22 -5.76 3.30
N GLU A 50 -12.51 -6.30 2.30
CA GLU A 50 -12.26 -7.74 2.20
C GLU A 50 -11.29 -8.23 3.27
N SER A 51 -10.22 -7.49 3.58
CA SER A 51 -9.26 -7.82 4.64
C SER A 51 -9.89 -7.82 6.04
N ALA A 52 -10.94 -7.02 6.24
CA ALA A 52 -11.66 -6.85 7.51
C ALA A 52 -12.71 -7.95 7.79
N LYS A 53 -12.93 -8.88 6.87
CA LYS A 53 -13.83 -10.02 7.03
C LYS A 53 -13.26 -11.05 8.00
N ALA A 54 -14.14 -11.80 8.68
CA ALA A 54 -13.75 -12.87 9.59
C ALA A 54 -13.07 -14.02 8.84
N ASP A 55 -13.60 -14.39 7.67
CA ASP A 55 -13.08 -15.47 6.85
C ASP A 55 -11.82 -15.06 6.10
N ARG A 56 -10.82 -15.94 6.06
CA ARG A 56 -9.59 -15.70 5.28
C ARG A 56 -9.89 -15.65 3.77
N ASN A 57 -9.25 -14.68 3.12
CA ASN A 57 -9.31 -14.46 1.67
C ASN A 57 -7.98 -13.88 1.18
N GLU A 58 -7.87 -13.58 -0.10
CA GLU A 58 -6.66 -13.03 -0.73
C GLU A 58 -6.21 -11.67 -0.18
N TYR A 59 -7.10 -10.94 0.51
CA TYR A 59 -6.80 -9.64 1.11
C TYR A 59 -6.47 -9.71 2.60
N THR A 60 -6.62 -10.88 3.24
CA THR A 60 -6.49 -11.02 4.71
C THR A 60 -5.21 -10.41 5.25
N ASP A 61 -4.09 -10.64 4.58
CA ASP A 61 -2.77 -10.17 5.01
C ASP A 61 -2.30 -8.91 4.25
N ARG A 62 -3.22 -8.24 3.52
CA ARG A 62 -2.94 -7.01 2.79
C ARG A 62 -2.67 -5.81 3.70
N TYR A 63 -3.17 -5.84 4.93
CA TYR A 63 -3.00 -4.81 5.95
C TYR A 63 -2.34 -5.40 7.18
N VAL A 64 -1.76 -4.52 8.00
CA VAL A 64 -1.15 -4.92 9.27
C VAL A 64 -2.26 -5.08 10.32
N TRP A 65 -2.55 -6.32 10.70
CA TRP A 65 -3.48 -6.67 11.76
C TRP A 65 -2.75 -7.36 12.91
N ASN A 66 -3.14 -7.07 14.15
CA ASN A 66 -2.71 -7.86 15.30
C ASN A 66 -3.58 -9.11 15.50
N ASN A 67 -3.36 -9.87 16.59
CA ASN A 67 -4.09 -11.13 16.84
C ASN A 67 -5.50 -10.91 17.39
N ASN A 68 -5.75 -9.82 18.14
CA ASN A 68 -7.06 -9.52 18.71
C ASN A 68 -7.14 -8.07 19.19
N VAL A 69 -8.38 -7.56 19.36
CA VAL A 69 -8.65 -6.16 19.75
C VAL A 69 -8.14 -5.76 21.13
N TRP A 70 -7.77 -6.71 21.98
CA TRP A 70 -7.30 -6.49 23.34
C TRP A 70 -5.80 -6.59 23.48
N GLU A 71 -5.08 -6.99 22.43
CA GLU A 71 -3.62 -7.09 22.42
C GLU A 71 -2.98 -5.73 22.68
N GLY A 72 -1.94 -5.72 23.51
CA GLY A 72 -1.16 -4.51 23.80
C GLY A 72 -0.45 -3.97 22.56
N PHE A 73 -0.31 -2.65 22.52
CA PHE A 73 0.26 -1.94 21.36
C PHE A 73 1.66 -1.37 21.64
N GLU A 74 2.22 -1.68 22.81
CA GLU A 74 3.55 -1.21 23.20
C GLU A 74 4.63 -1.86 22.31
N GLY A 75 5.67 -1.11 22.00
CA GLY A 75 6.83 -1.60 21.24
C GLY A 75 6.52 -2.04 19.81
N THR A 76 5.50 -1.47 19.17
CA THR A 76 5.09 -1.87 17.80
C THR A 76 5.86 -1.14 16.68
N GLY A 77 6.98 -0.50 17.01
CA GLY A 77 7.82 0.18 16.02
C GLY A 77 7.17 1.43 15.43
N SER A 78 7.26 1.59 14.12
CA SER A 78 6.77 2.76 13.38
C SER A 78 5.24 2.79 13.14
N ILE A 79 4.45 2.05 13.91
CA ILE A 79 3.00 2.08 13.82
C ILE A 79 2.46 3.28 14.59
N MET A 80 1.73 4.17 13.91
CA MET A 80 1.25 5.43 14.47
C MET A 80 0.00 5.26 15.33
N GLY A 81 -0.81 4.23 15.09
CA GLY A 81 -2.03 3.97 15.83
C GLY A 81 -2.75 2.72 15.36
N TRP A 82 -3.91 2.44 15.98
CA TRP A 82 -4.66 1.22 15.74
C TRP A 82 -6.17 1.49 15.71
N ASN A 83 -6.84 0.96 14.68
CA ASN A 83 -8.28 0.85 14.63
C ASN A 83 -8.73 -0.43 15.35
N ARG A 84 -9.51 -0.27 16.41
CA ARG A 84 -10.05 -1.37 17.23
C ARG A 84 -11.53 -1.57 16.97
N GLY A 85 -11.90 -2.77 16.57
CA GLY A 85 -13.30 -3.12 16.35
C GLY A 85 -13.92 -2.45 15.12
N GLY A 86 -15.22 -2.54 14.99
CA GLY A 86 -15.96 -2.01 13.84
C GLY A 86 -15.83 -2.85 12.56
N THR A 87 -15.20 -4.03 12.66
CA THR A 87 -15.02 -4.99 11.57
C THR A 87 -15.48 -6.37 12.01
N GLU A 88 -15.67 -7.29 11.07
CA GLU A 88 -15.99 -8.70 11.39
C GLU A 88 -14.79 -9.43 12.03
N ARG A 89 -13.59 -8.96 11.73
CA ARG A 89 -12.33 -9.53 12.20
C ARG A 89 -12.09 -9.15 13.67
N ASN A 90 -11.88 -10.14 14.54
CA ASN A 90 -11.49 -9.92 15.93
C ASN A 90 -10.00 -9.54 16.04
N ALA A 91 -9.64 -8.38 15.50
CA ALA A 91 -8.28 -7.85 15.48
C ALA A 91 -8.32 -6.32 15.44
N ALA A 92 -7.19 -5.67 15.72
CA ALA A 92 -7.01 -4.26 15.46
C ALA A 92 -6.13 -4.07 14.21
N CYS A 93 -6.50 -3.12 13.36
CA CYS A 93 -5.74 -2.77 12.16
C CYS A 93 -4.84 -1.57 12.45
N ALA A 94 -3.56 -1.67 12.09
CA ALA A 94 -2.64 -0.54 12.15
C ALA A 94 -3.09 0.58 11.20
N VAL A 95 -2.82 1.83 11.58
CA VAL A 95 -3.10 3.02 10.75
C VAL A 95 -1.82 3.81 10.51
N ASN A 96 -1.76 4.56 9.42
CA ASN A 96 -0.62 5.44 9.14
C ASN A 96 -0.72 6.75 9.92
N PHE A 97 -1.79 7.55 9.69
CA PHE A 97 -1.96 8.85 10.35
C PHE A 97 -3.34 8.98 10.98
N PHE A 98 -4.39 8.63 10.23
CA PHE A 98 -5.78 8.79 10.64
C PHE A 98 -6.49 7.43 10.62
N ASN A 99 -7.54 7.31 11.41
CA ASN A 99 -8.35 6.09 11.47
C ASN A 99 -8.89 5.65 10.11
N ALA A 100 -9.09 6.60 9.19
CA ALA A 100 -9.52 6.31 7.82
C ALA A 100 -8.41 5.78 6.90
N GLN A 101 -7.17 5.63 7.41
CA GLN A 101 -5.97 5.27 6.65
C GLN A 101 -5.33 3.97 7.17
N PRO A 102 -5.97 2.80 6.98
CA PRO A 102 -5.42 1.51 7.38
C PRO A 102 -4.10 1.24 6.65
N ALA A 103 -3.09 0.83 7.41
CA ALA A 103 -1.73 0.64 6.91
C ALA A 103 -1.61 -0.65 6.10
N LEU A 104 -1.12 -0.53 4.87
CA LEU A 104 -0.76 -1.67 4.03
C LEU A 104 0.42 -2.44 4.62
N ASN A 105 0.42 -3.76 4.44
CA ASN A 105 1.39 -4.66 5.04
C ASN A 105 2.57 -4.91 4.11
N TYR A 106 3.68 -4.23 4.35
CA TYR A 106 4.99 -4.53 3.73
C TYR A 106 5.90 -5.32 4.67
N GLY A 107 5.36 -5.77 5.80
CA GLY A 107 6.08 -6.55 6.80
C GLY A 107 6.97 -5.71 7.70
N PHE A 108 7.79 -6.44 8.44
CA PHE A 108 8.74 -5.92 9.42
C PHE A 108 10.15 -6.33 9.02
N ALA A 109 11.10 -5.40 9.11
CA ALA A 109 12.52 -5.70 8.89
C ALA A 109 13.06 -6.60 10.01
N LYS A 110 12.58 -6.36 11.24
CA LYS A 110 12.92 -7.14 12.44
C LYS A 110 11.62 -7.49 13.18
N PRO A 111 10.92 -8.58 12.78
CA PRO A 111 9.73 -9.05 13.50
C PRO A 111 10.07 -9.39 14.95
N ASP A 112 9.21 -8.99 15.87
CA ASP A 112 9.28 -9.39 17.28
C ASP A 112 8.79 -10.85 17.40
N PRO A 113 9.61 -11.80 17.91
CA PRO A 113 9.23 -13.21 17.99
C PRO A 113 8.02 -13.48 18.90
N ASP A 114 7.74 -12.58 19.84
CA ASP A 114 6.60 -12.67 20.75
C ASP A 114 5.30 -12.15 20.11
N LYS A 115 5.39 -11.51 18.95
CA LYS A 115 4.24 -10.94 18.20
C LYS A 115 4.00 -11.72 16.91
N THR A 116 3.29 -12.81 17.00
CA THR A 116 3.07 -13.75 15.88
C THR A 116 2.39 -13.13 14.65
N TRP A 117 1.77 -11.96 14.80
CA TRP A 117 1.15 -11.20 13.71
C TRP A 117 2.17 -10.35 12.90
N GLN A 118 3.38 -10.14 13.45
CA GLN A 118 4.42 -9.43 12.71
C GLN A 118 5.03 -10.36 11.66
N GLN A 119 4.70 -10.11 10.43
CA GLN A 119 5.25 -10.86 9.29
C GLN A 119 6.58 -10.24 8.84
N ALA A 120 7.57 -11.07 8.53
CA ALA A 120 8.81 -10.58 7.90
C ALA A 120 8.48 -9.94 6.52
N ALA A 121 9.26 -8.96 6.09
CA ALA A 121 9.08 -8.29 4.79
C ALA A 121 9.12 -9.26 3.58
N THR A 122 9.73 -10.44 3.76
CA THR A 122 9.81 -11.52 2.77
C THR A 122 8.68 -12.54 2.86
N ALA A 123 7.75 -12.41 3.81
CA ALA A 123 6.62 -13.31 3.96
C ALA A 123 5.59 -13.14 2.83
N GLU A 124 4.73 -14.13 2.63
CA GLU A 124 3.75 -14.17 1.53
C GLU A 124 2.83 -12.95 1.49
N GLY A 125 2.26 -12.54 2.64
CA GLY A 125 1.36 -11.39 2.74
C GLY A 125 2.01 -10.07 2.32
N PRO A 126 3.16 -9.67 2.91
CA PRO A 126 3.94 -8.51 2.47
C PRO A 126 4.35 -8.55 1.00
N MET A 127 4.78 -9.71 0.50
CA MET A 127 5.15 -9.87 -0.92
C MET A 127 3.94 -9.71 -1.85
N ALA A 128 2.77 -10.21 -1.46
CA ALA A 128 1.52 -10.01 -2.21
C ALA A 128 1.08 -8.53 -2.23
N THR A 129 1.29 -7.81 -1.12
CA THR A 129 1.03 -6.36 -1.05
C THR A 129 1.96 -5.60 -1.98
N ARG A 130 3.26 -5.89 -1.93
CA ARG A 130 4.26 -5.31 -2.82
C ARG A 130 3.91 -5.54 -4.28
N LYS A 131 3.55 -6.79 -4.65
CA LYS A 131 3.13 -7.09 -6.03
C LYS A 131 1.91 -6.30 -6.45
N ALA A 132 0.91 -6.13 -5.58
CA ALA A 132 -0.29 -5.37 -5.90
C ALA A 132 0.02 -3.89 -6.19
N ILE A 133 0.93 -3.26 -5.43
CA ILE A 133 1.35 -1.88 -5.70
C ILE A 133 2.21 -1.79 -6.97
N LEU A 134 3.04 -2.79 -7.24
CA LEU A 134 3.76 -2.88 -8.50
C LEU A 134 2.80 -2.97 -9.70
N ASP A 135 1.73 -3.77 -9.59
CA ASP A 135 0.70 -3.88 -10.62
C ASP A 135 -0.03 -2.54 -10.85
N VAL A 136 -0.26 -1.75 -9.78
CA VAL A 136 -0.81 -0.38 -9.88
C VAL A 136 0.14 0.55 -10.64
N ILE A 137 1.44 0.52 -10.34
CA ILE A 137 2.46 1.30 -11.03
C ILE A 137 2.45 0.96 -12.53
N CYS A 138 2.54 -0.34 -12.85
CA CYS A 138 2.51 -0.82 -14.23
C CYS A 138 1.19 -0.46 -14.95
N PHE A 139 0.07 -0.48 -14.25
CA PHE A 139 -1.22 -0.08 -14.82
C PHE A 139 -1.20 1.38 -15.31
N TRP A 140 -0.77 2.32 -14.49
CA TRP A 140 -0.75 3.74 -14.86
C TRP A 140 0.32 4.10 -15.89
N LEU A 141 1.49 3.46 -15.84
CA LEU A 141 2.49 3.57 -16.92
C LEU A 141 1.92 3.04 -18.24
N GLY A 142 1.17 1.93 -18.21
CA GLY A 142 0.45 1.41 -19.37
C GLY A 142 -0.67 2.30 -19.91
N VAL A 143 -1.27 3.15 -19.06
CA VAL A 143 -2.22 4.19 -19.48
C VAL A 143 -1.51 5.35 -20.18
N GLY A 144 -0.25 5.61 -19.86
CA GLY A 144 0.58 6.66 -20.47
C GLY A 144 1.13 7.69 -19.47
N CYS A 145 1.03 7.46 -18.16
CA CYS A 145 1.72 8.30 -17.19
C CYS A 145 3.23 8.08 -17.26
N ASP A 146 4.00 9.12 -16.99
CA ASP A 146 5.48 9.11 -17.13
C ASP A 146 6.17 8.71 -15.82
N GLY A 147 5.44 8.70 -14.71
CA GLY A 147 6.02 8.33 -13.41
C GLY A 147 5.14 8.71 -12.21
N PHE A 148 5.77 8.74 -11.03
CA PHE A 148 5.07 8.96 -9.78
C PHE A 148 5.84 9.88 -8.83
N ARG A 149 5.10 10.68 -8.08
CA ARG A 149 5.55 11.21 -6.80
C ARG A 149 5.06 10.24 -5.73
N VAL A 150 5.99 9.65 -4.98
CA VAL A 150 5.65 8.62 -3.98
C VAL A 150 5.50 9.27 -2.62
N ASP A 151 4.30 9.17 -2.03
CA ASP A 151 4.03 9.67 -0.70
C ASP A 151 4.58 8.74 0.36
N MET A 152 5.29 9.29 1.36
CA MET A 152 5.85 8.58 2.52
C MET A 152 6.66 7.31 2.15
N ALA A 153 7.47 7.41 1.10
CA ALA A 153 8.24 6.31 0.54
C ALA A 153 9.13 5.55 1.56
N GLY A 154 9.62 6.25 2.58
CA GLY A 154 10.53 5.69 3.61
C GLY A 154 9.85 4.96 4.76
N SER A 155 8.50 4.85 4.80
CA SER A 155 7.76 4.34 5.96
C SER A 155 7.06 3.00 5.72
N LEU A 156 7.37 2.29 4.63
CA LEU A 156 6.62 1.11 4.19
C LEU A 156 6.91 -0.12 5.07
N VAL A 157 8.17 -0.53 5.15
CA VAL A 157 8.58 -1.64 6.01
C VAL A 157 8.65 -1.15 7.46
N LYS A 158 8.09 -1.92 8.38
CA LYS A 158 8.06 -1.56 9.81
C LYS A 158 9.31 -2.05 10.52
N SER A 159 9.66 -1.44 11.67
CA SER A 159 10.89 -1.75 12.44
C SER A 159 12.16 -1.72 11.58
N ASP A 160 12.25 -0.76 10.67
CA ASP A 160 13.33 -0.55 9.70
C ASP A 160 14.02 0.80 9.97
N GLU A 161 14.74 0.89 11.06
CA GLU A 161 15.34 2.13 11.59
C GLU A 161 16.27 2.82 10.58
N ASN A 162 17.06 2.03 9.84
CA ASN A 162 18.01 2.52 8.85
C ASN A 162 17.41 2.57 7.43
N GLN A 163 16.14 2.19 7.26
CA GLN A 163 15.45 2.12 5.98
C GLN A 163 16.08 1.16 4.95
N GLU A 164 16.91 0.22 5.37
CA GLU A 164 17.61 -0.71 4.49
C GLU A 164 16.62 -1.64 3.76
N ALA A 165 15.66 -2.21 4.48
CA ALA A 165 14.63 -3.08 3.90
C ALA A 165 13.67 -2.31 2.97
N THR A 166 13.34 -1.07 3.32
CA THR A 166 12.51 -0.18 2.48
C THR A 166 13.26 0.23 1.21
N ILE A 167 14.55 0.54 1.29
CA ILE A 167 15.40 0.85 0.12
C ILE A 167 15.47 -0.37 -0.80
N GLU A 168 15.74 -1.55 -0.26
CA GLU A 168 15.79 -2.79 -1.04
C GLU A 168 14.45 -3.08 -1.73
N LEU A 169 13.33 -2.89 -1.02
CA LEU A 169 11.99 -3.01 -1.58
C LEU A 169 11.82 -2.13 -2.83
N TRP A 170 12.17 -0.86 -2.74
CA TRP A 170 12.05 0.07 -3.86
C TRP A 170 13.00 -0.26 -5.00
N GLN A 171 14.24 -0.63 -4.71
CA GLN A 171 15.21 -1.04 -5.75
C GLN A 171 14.69 -2.23 -6.56
N GLN A 172 14.13 -3.24 -5.89
CA GLN A 172 13.57 -4.40 -6.55
C GLN A 172 12.32 -4.05 -7.36
N MET A 173 11.42 -3.20 -6.81
CA MET A 173 10.24 -2.74 -7.56
C MET A 173 10.60 -1.95 -8.80
N PHE A 174 11.56 -1.01 -8.69
CA PHE A 174 12.02 -0.24 -9.83
C PHE A 174 12.72 -1.09 -10.89
N ALA A 175 13.50 -2.08 -10.49
CA ALA A 175 14.10 -3.02 -11.43
C ALA A 175 13.03 -3.76 -12.25
N GLU A 176 11.94 -4.21 -11.61
CA GLU A 176 10.82 -4.83 -12.32
C GLU A 176 10.07 -3.85 -13.23
N VAL A 177 9.86 -2.60 -12.78
CA VAL A 177 9.22 -1.56 -13.61
C VAL A 177 10.07 -1.27 -14.83
N HIS A 178 11.38 -0.98 -14.66
CA HIS A 178 12.27 -0.67 -15.76
C HIS A 178 12.44 -1.82 -16.75
N SER A 179 12.25 -3.07 -16.33
CA SER A 179 12.25 -4.21 -17.27
C SER A 179 11.07 -4.21 -18.24
N LYS A 180 9.97 -3.54 -17.89
CA LYS A 180 8.73 -3.47 -18.69
C LYS A 180 8.55 -2.10 -19.36
N TYR A 181 9.04 -1.07 -18.72
CA TYR A 181 8.95 0.34 -19.14
C TYR A 181 10.35 0.97 -19.04
N PRO A 182 11.21 0.73 -20.04
CA PRO A 182 12.60 1.22 -20.06
C PRO A 182 12.71 2.75 -20.17
#